data_259f10999c5e91d1e8ad6cfe78fe6da2
#
_entry.id   259f10999c5e91d1e8ad6cfe78fe6da2
#
_cell.length_a   1.000
_cell.length_b   1.000
_cell.length_c   1.000
_cell.angle_alpha   90.00
_cell.angle_beta   90.00
_cell.angle_gamma   90.00
#
_symmetry.space_group_name_H-M   'P 1'
#
loop_
_entity.id
_entity.type
_entity.pdbx_description
1 polymer ?
#
loop_
_entity_poly.entity_id
_entity_poly.type
_entity_poly.pdbx_seq_one_letter_code
_entity_poly.pdbx_strand_id
1 'polypeptide(L)'
;MGFNCGIVGLPNVGKSTLFNALTQTIAAQAANFPFCTIEPNTGRVAVPDARLEKLKEIVSPKMVTPTQLEFVDIAGLVKGASKGEGLGNQFLANIREVDAIIHVLRCFEDDNITHVEGSVDPIRDAEIVETELMIADLESLEKRFDQAQKKAKGGDKEAIVNVAVMGPVIDALKAGKPARVAAPDAANKDAAKAYKMLQLLTAKPVLYVCNVDEDSAASGLSLIHISEPTRHLRISY
;
A
#
# COMPACT_ATOMS: atom_id res chain seq x y z
N MET A 1 -6.25 11.49 -13.35
CA MET A 1 -6.34 10.79 -12.04
C MET A 1 -4.92 10.64 -11.54
N GLY A 2 -4.62 11.14 -10.33
CA GLY A 2 -3.31 10.93 -9.69
C GLY A 2 -3.21 9.49 -9.17
N PHE A 3 -1.98 9.02 -8.91
CA PHE A 3 -1.70 7.76 -8.25
C PHE A 3 -1.53 8.03 -6.75
N ASN A 4 -2.25 7.29 -5.92
CA ASN A 4 -2.32 7.52 -4.47
C ASN A 4 -1.61 6.41 -3.72
N CYS A 5 -0.72 6.77 -2.78
CA CYS A 5 -0.01 5.83 -1.91
C CYS A 5 -0.41 6.06 -0.45
N GLY A 6 -0.82 5.00 0.24
CA GLY A 6 -1.05 5.04 1.68
C GLY A 6 0.19 4.65 2.46
N ILE A 7 0.62 5.48 3.40
CA ILE A 7 1.72 5.18 4.31
C ILE A 7 1.14 4.45 5.53
N VAL A 8 1.55 3.21 5.73
CA VAL A 8 1.09 2.35 6.82
C VAL A 8 2.25 1.80 7.66
N GLY A 9 1.96 1.28 8.83
CA GLY A 9 2.92 0.66 9.75
C GLY A 9 2.45 0.78 11.20
N LEU A 10 3.13 0.11 12.11
CA LEU A 10 2.86 0.19 13.54
C LEU A 10 3.06 1.61 14.08
N PRO A 11 2.54 1.94 15.28
CA PRO A 11 2.86 3.21 15.94
C PRO A 11 4.38 3.39 16.16
N ASN A 12 4.85 4.63 16.11
CA ASN A 12 6.23 5.03 16.40
C ASN A 12 7.32 4.45 15.46
N VAL A 13 6.95 4.03 14.25
CA VAL A 13 7.92 3.55 13.24
C VAL A 13 8.47 4.65 12.33
N GLY A 14 7.99 5.91 12.47
CA GLY A 14 8.43 7.06 11.67
C GLY A 14 7.57 7.41 10.47
N LYS A 15 6.32 6.95 10.38
CA LYS A 15 5.39 7.24 9.26
C LYS A 15 5.21 8.74 9.01
N SER A 16 4.80 9.48 10.03
CA SER A 16 4.55 10.92 9.92
C SER A 16 5.84 11.71 9.68
N THR A 17 6.98 11.22 10.16
CA THR A 17 8.29 11.79 9.85
C THR A 17 8.61 11.64 8.37
N LEU A 18 8.42 10.44 7.81
CA LEU A 18 8.59 10.18 6.38
C LEU A 18 7.61 11.03 5.55
N PHE A 19 6.33 11.08 5.94
CA PHE A 19 5.32 11.89 5.26
C PHE A 19 5.71 13.36 5.24
N ASN A 20 6.12 13.91 6.38
CA ASN A 20 6.58 15.30 6.49
C ASN A 20 7.83 15.56 5.66
N ALA A 21 8.81 14.65 5.67
CA ALA A 21 10.01 14.78 4.85
C ALA A 21 9.69 14.81 3.37
N LEU A 22 8.80 13.94 2.89
CA LEU A 22 8.36 13.91 1.50
C LEU A 22 7.57 15.17 1.11
N THR A 23 6.68 15.64 1.97
CA THR A 23 5.77 16.76 1.65
C THR A 23 6.41 18.12 1.91
N GLN A 24 7.25 18.29 2.96
CA GLN A 24 7.91 19.56 3.28
C GLN A 24 9.07 19.89 2.34
N THR A 25 9.86 18.89 1.93
CA THR A 25 10.93 19.08 0.96
C THR A 25 10.39 19.63 -0.35
N ILE A 26 9.14 19.33 -0.68
CA ILE A 26 8.47 19.77 -1.91
C ILE A 26 7.67 21.05 -1.69
N ALA A 27 7.14 21.32 -0.51
CA ALA A 27 6.57 22.64 -0.21
C ALA A 27 7.62 23.75 -0.41
N ALA A 28 8.88 23.51 -0.08
CA ALA A 28 10.00 24.42 -0.36
C ALA A 28 10.31 24.55 -1.87
N GLN A 29 10.13 23.49 -2.67
CA GLN A 29 10.25 23.53 -4.13
C GLN A 29 8.95 23.99 -4.82
N ALA A 30 7.78 23.73 -4.21
CA ALA A 30 6.45 24.07 -4.73
C ALA A 30 6.07 25.54 -4.51
N ALA A 31 6.89 26.34 -3.83
CA ALA A 31 6.72 27.83 -3.87
C ALA A 31 6.69 28.38 -5.30
N ASN A 32 7.08 27.59 -6.29
CA ASN A 32 7.00 27.90 -7.72
C ASN A 32 5.80 27.23 -8.45
N PHE A 33 4.94 26.45 -7.75
CA PHE A 33 3.77 25.79 -8.35
C PHE A 33 2.48 26.13 -7.60
N PRO A 34 1.47 26.74 -8.25
CA PRO A 34 0.34 27.38 -7.56
C PRO A 34 -0.77 26.46 -7.04
N PHE A 35 -0.60 25.14 -6.92
CA PHE A 35 -1.67 24.20 -6.55
C PHE A 35 -1.29 23.12 -5.54
N CYS A 36 -0.48 23.44 -4.52
CA CYS A 36 -0.28 22.53 -3.39
C CYS A 36 -1.30 22.81 -2.29
N THR A 37 -2.40 22.06 -2.26
CA THR A 37 -3.32 22.06 -1.13
C THR A 37 -2.85 20.97 -0.17
N ILE A 38 -2.45 21.33 1.04
CA ILE A 38 -2.14 20.38 2.13
C ILE A 38 -3.46 20.19 2.89
N GLU A 39 -4.14 19.08 2.62
CA GLU A 39 -5.20 18.58 3.49
C GLU A 39 -4.56 17.82 4.67
N PRO A 40 -5.17 17.82 5.88
CA PRO A 40 -4.67 17.04 6.99
C PRO A 40 -4.50 15.58 6.55
N ASN A 41 -3.30 15.02 6.68
CA ASN A 41 -2.91 13.66 6.32
C ASN A 41 -2.81 13.32 4.82
N THR A 42 -2.90 14.31 3.91
CA THR A 42 -2.71 14.09 2.47
C THR A 42 -1.72 15.10 1.91
N GLY A 43 -0.72 14.64 1.17
CA GLY A 43 0.30 15.48 0.54
C GLY A 43 0.53 15.10 -0.92
N ARG A 44 0.59 16.08 -1.81
CA ARG A 44 0.88 15.87 -3.24
C ARG A 44 2.31 16.27 -3.57
N VAL A 45 2.96 15.39 -4.30
CA VAL A 45 4.39 15.46 -4.59
C VAL A 45 4.59 15.35 -6.09
N ALA A 46 5.31 16.30 -6.68
CA ALA A 46 5.71 16.21 -8.09
C ALA A 46 6.75 15.10 -8.27
N VAL A 47 6.51 14.20 -9.22
CA VAL A 47 7.44 13.11 -9.53
C VAL A 47 8.58 13.67 -10.40
N PRO A 48 9.85 13.63 -9.95
CA PRO A 48 10.99 14.02 -10.79
C PRO A 48 11.12 13.09 -11.99
N ASP A 49 11.23 13.65 -13.20
CA ASP A 49 11.46 12.88 -14.41
C ASP A 49 12.51 13.59 -15.29
N ALA A 50 13.68 13.00 -15.38
CA ALA A 50 14.79 13.54 -16.20
C ALA A 50 14.43 13.65 -17.69
N ARG A 51 13.48 12.84 -18.18
CA ARG A 51 12.98 12.92 -19.56
C ARG A 51 12.17 14.19 -19.78
N LEU A 52 11.43 14.63 -18.77
CA LEU A 52 10.62 15.85 -18.81
C LEU A 52 11.52 17.09 -18.91
N GLU A 53 12.64 17.11 -18.19
CA GLU A 53 13.60 18.19 -18.27
C GLU A 53 14.27 18.27 -19.68
N LYS A 54 14.65 17.12 -20.25
CA LYS A 54 15.19 17.09 -21.63
C LYS A 54 14.15 17.56 -22.67
N LEU A 55 12.90 17.15 -22.52
CA LEU A 55 11.82 17.62 -23.41
C LEU A 55 11.59 19.13 -23.27
N LYS A 56 11.67 19.68 -22.07
CA LYS A 56 11.58 21.11 -21.80
C LYS A 56 12.67 21.90 -22.55
N GLU A 57 13.91 21.41 -22.55
CA GLU A 57 15.02 22.03 -23.29
C GLU A 57 14.77 22.05 -24.79
N ILE A 58 14.21 20.97 -25.36
CA ILE A 58 13.96 20.85 -26.82
C ILE A 58 12.75 21.71 -27.24
N VAL A 59 11.67 21.67 -26.50
CA VAL A 59 10.37 22.25 -26.90
C VAL A 59 10.20 23.69 -26.42
N SER A 60 10.94 24.12 -25.39
CA SER A 60 10.82 25.42 -24.72
C SER A 60 9.36 25.80 -24.43
N PRO A 61 8.59 24.96 -23.69
CA PRO A 61 7.19 25.16 -23.46
C PRO A 61 6.95 26.34 -22.50
N LYS A 62 5.78 26.95 -22.55
CA LYS A 62 5.38 28.04 -21.62
C LYS A 62 5.25 27.54 -20.18
N MET A 63 4.86 26.28 -19.99
CA MET A 63 4.68 25.65 -18.68
C MET A 63 4.97 24.15 -18.77
N VAL A 64 5.58 23.61 -17.71
CA VAL A 64 5.81 22.16 -17.54
C VAL A 64 5.02 21.70 -16.34
N THR A 65 4.18 20.70 -16.52
CA THR A 65 3.39 20.11 -15.43
C THR A 65 3.84 18.69 -15.20
N PRO A 66 4.57 18.40 -14.11
CA PRO A 66 4.97 17.03 -13.76
C PRO A 66 3.78 16.20 -13.31
N THR A 67 3.92 14.89 -13.42
CA THR A 67 2.99 13.93 -12.78
C THR A 67 3.04 14.13 -11.28
N GLN A 68 1.88 14.06 -10.63
CA GLN A 68 1.77 14.16 -9.18
C GLN A 68 1.49 12.78 -8.58
N LEU A 69 2.16 12.50 -7.47
CA LEU A 69 1.91 11.37 -6.58
C LEU A 69 1.30 11.92 -5.29
N GLU A 70 0.22 11.31 -4.84
CA GLU A 70 -0.44 11.68 -3.60
C GLU A 70 -0.06 10.68 -2.50
N PHE A 71 0.41 11.19 -1.37
CA PHE A 71 0.68 10.41 -0.17
C PHE A 71 -0.43 10.67 0.85
N VAL A 72 -0.91 9.61 1.47
CA VAL A 72 -1.88 9.66 2.56
C VAL A 72 -1.22 9.06 3.80
N ASP A 73 -1.04 9.87 4.86
CA ASP A 73 -0.57 9.35 6.15
C ASP A 73 -1.76 8.67 6.85
N ILE A 74 -1.72 7.35 6.85
CA ILE A 74 -2.76 6.54 7.47
C ILE A 74 -2.34 6.23 8.91
N ALA A 75 -3.18 6.58 9.89
CA ALA A 75 -2.92 6.36 11.30
C ALA A 75 -2.46 4.91 11.56
N GLY A 76 -1.52 4.74 12.51
CA GLY A 76 -0.90 3.43 12.77
C GLY A 76 -1.90 2.34 13.11
N LEU A 77 -1.71 1.18 12.51
CA LEU A 77 -2.49 -0.02 12.80
C LEU A 77 -2.13 -0.52 14.20
N VAL A 78 -3.14 -0.84 15.00
CA VAL A 78 -2.99 -1.56 16.26
C VAL A 78 -3.56 -2.96 16.05
N LYS A 79 -2.92 -3.96 16.64
CA LYS A 79 -3.36 -5.36 16.63
C LYS A 79 -4.84 -5.48 17.02
N GLY A 80 -5.63 -6.22 16.23
CA GLY A 80 -7.07 -6.35 16.44
C GLY A 80 -7.92 -5.28 15.75
N ALA A 81 -7.34 -4.48 14.85
CA ALA A 81 -8.06 -3.45 14.11
C ALA A 81 -9.19 -4.01 13.22
N SER A 82 -9.05 -5.24 12.75
CA SER A 82 -10.09 -5.95 11.97
C SER A 82 -11.32 -6.29 12.82
N LYS A 83 -11.14 -6.47 14.15
CA LYS A 83 -12.22 -6.79 15.10
C LYS A 83 -12.70 -5.60 15.92
N GLY A 84 -12.05 -4.43 15.78
CA GLY A 84 -12.31 -3.23 16.58
C GLY A 84 -13.44 -2.38 16.02
N GLU A 85 -14.26 -1.83 16.90
CA GLU A 85 -15.20 -0.76 16.57
C GLU A 85 -14.43 0.57 16.44
N GLY A 86 -14.74 1.35 15.39
CA GLY A 86 -14.27 2.73 15.23
C GLY A 86 -12.96 2.89 14.44
N LEU A 87 -11.82 3.12 15.11
CA LEU A 87 -10.56 3.50 14.46
C LEU A 87 -9.99 2.45 13.50
N GLY A 88 -10.17 1.14 13.79
CA GLY A 88 -9.73 0.07 12.91
C GLY A 88 -10.47 0.05 11.57
N ASN A 89 -11.79 0.24 11.60
CA ASN A 89 -12.60 0.31 10.39
C ASN A 89 -12.25 1.52 9.52
N GLN A 90 -11.96 2.67 10.13
CA GLN A 90 -11.52 3.87 9.42
C GLN A 90 -10.15 3.67 8.78
N PHE A 91 -9.21 3.01 9.47
CA PHE A 91 -7.92 2.64 8.93
C PHE A 91 -8.06 1.76 7.68
N LEU A 92 -8.88 0.70 7.74
CA LEU A 92 -9.12 -0.19 6.62
C LEU A 92 -9.81 0.52 5.44
N ALA A 93 -10.73 1.47 5.73
CA ALA A 93 -11.37 2.28 4.71
C ALA A 93 -10.35 3.16 3.96
N ASN A 94 -9.46 3.84 4.68
CA ASN A 94 -8.42 4.66 4.08
C ASN A 94 -7.47 3.84 3.19
N ILE A 95 -7.11 2.61 3.61
CA ILE A 95 -6.30 1.71 2.75
C ILE A 95 -7.08 1.30 1.50
N ARG A 96 -8.40 1.15 1.55
CA ARG A 96 -9.18 0.80 0.34
C ARG A 96 -9.14 1.88 -0.73
N GLU A 97 -9.01 3.13 -0.34
CA GLU A 97 -9.04 4.28 -1.26
C GLU A 97 -7.71 4.51 -2.00
N VAL A 98 -6.58 3.99 -1.49
CA VAL A 98 -5.27 4.18 -2.13
C VAL A 98 -4.96 3.11 -3.17
N ASP A 99 -4.08 3.42 -4.13
CA ASP A 99 -3.66 2.52 -5.21
C ASP A 99 -2.55 1.56 -4.79
N ALA A 100 -1.66 2.01 -3.88
CA ALA A 100 -0.53 1.24 -3.37
C ALA A 100 -0.28 1.54 -1.89
N ILE A 101 0.44 0.64 -1.24
CA ILE A 101 0.79 0.73 0.18
C ILE A 101 2.29 0.95 0.31
N ILE A 102 2.68 1.95 1.11
CA ILE A 102 4.05 2.14 1.59
C ILE A 102 4.08 1.68 3.04
N HIS A 103 4.67 0.54 3.28
CA HIS A 103 4.75 -0.06 4.60
C HIS A 103 6.06 0.32 5.26
N VAL A 104 6.00 1.20 6.27
CA VAL A 104 7.17 1.67 7.03
C VAL A 104 7.43 0.72 8.18
N LEU A 105 8.66 0.22 8.23
CA LEU A 105 9.16 -0.70 9.24
C LEU A 105 10.25 -0.01 10.08
N ARG A 106 10.20 -0.19 11.38
CA ARG A 106 11.24 0.28 12.29
C ARG A 106 12.40 -0.71 12.32
N CYS A 107 13.58 -0.27 11.89
CA CYS A 107 14.79 -1.07 11.82
C CYS A 107 15.94 -0.42 12.62
N PHE A 108 15.64 0.46 13.57
CA PHE A 108 16.56 1.11 14.47
C PHE A 108 16.13 0.91 15.93
N GLU A 109 17.09 0.90 16.84
CA GLU A 109 16.85 0.85 18.28
C GLU A 109 16.99 2.28 18.87
N ASP A 110 16.06 2.67 19.73
CA ASP A 110 16.08 3.91 20.48
C ASP A 110 15.29 3.72 21.77
N ASP A 111 15.96 3.80 22.90
CA ASP A 111 15.38 3.59 24.24
C ASP A 111 14.32 4.64 24.60
N ASN A 112 14.36 5.83 23.97
CA ASN A 112 13.39 6.90 24.20
C ASN A 112 12.09 6.71 23.41
N ILE A 113 12.07 5.80 22.44
CA ILE A 113 10.90 5.55 21.59
C ILE A 113 10.32 4.17 21.91
N THR A 114 9.22 4.13 22.63
CA THR A 114 8.55 2.88 23.00
C THR A 114 8.08 2.12 21.76
N HIS A 115 8.44 0.82 21.66
CA HIS A 115 7.92 -0.09 20.66
C HIS A 115 6.65 -0.79 21.18
N VAL A 116 5.60 -0.89 20.36
CA VAL A 116 4.30 -1.43 20.79
C VAL A 116 4.40 -2.92 21.19
N GLU A 117 5.27 -3.69 20.52
CA GLU A 117 5.50 -5.10 20.79
C GLU A 117 6.70 -5.35 21.74
N GLY A 118 7.25 -4.28 22.35
CA GLY A 118 8.32 -4.37 23.35
C GLY A 118 9.73 -4.60 22.80
N SER A 119 9.90 -4.96 21.55
CA SER A 119 11.20 -5.13 20.88
C SER A 119 11.09 -4.80 19.39
N VAL A 120 12.20 -4.38 18.79
CA VAL A 120 12.26 -4.11 17.34
C VAL A 120 12.44 -5.42 16.59
N ASP A 121 11.46 -5.78 15.78
CA ASP A 121 11.51 -6.93 14.85
C ASP A 121 10.72 -6.57 13.59
N PRO A 122 11.39 -6.08 12.54
CA PRO A 122 10.73 -5.60 11.33
C PRO A 122 9.92 -6.66 10.59
N ILE A 123 10.35 -7.94 10.67
CA ILE A 123 9.64 -9.05 10.00
C ILE A 123 8.32 -9.31 10.71
N ARG A 124 8.37 -9.51 12.02
CA ARG A 124 7.18 -9.69 12.87
C ARG A 124 6.21 -8.51 12.70
N ASP A 125 6.72 -7.29 12.69
CA ASP A 125 5.91 -6.08 12.57
C ASP A 125 5.22 -5.99 11.19
N ALA A 126 5.92 -6.42 10.12
CA ALA A 126 5.32 -6.54 8.79
C ALA A 126 4.22 -7.60 8.76
N GLU A 127 4.46 -8.77 9.34
CA GLU A 127 3.51 -9.87 9.41
C GLU A 127 2.24 -9.51 10.20
N ILE A 128 2.37 -8.74 11.30
CA ILE A 128 1.22 -8.27 12.08
C ILE A 128 0.30 -7.43 11.20
N VAL A 129 0.82 -6.44 10.50
CA VAL A 129 0.03 -5.56 9.63
C VAL A 129 -0.59 -6.36 8.48
N GLU A 130 0.19 -7.20 7.81
CA GLU A 130 -0.29 -7.98 6.68
C GLU A 130 -1.38 -8.98 7.11
N THR A 131 -1.24 -9.59 8.29
CA THR A 131 -2.24 -10.50 8.85
C THR A 131 -3.58 -9.79 9.11
N GLU A 132 -3.57 -8.60 9.68
CA GLU A 132 -4.79 -7.82 9.91
C GLU A 132 -5.49 -7.47 8.59
N LEU A 133 -4.73 -7.12 7.55
CA LEU A 133 -5.28 -6.85 6.22
C LEU A 133 -5.88 -8.12 5.59
N MET A 134 -5.21 -9.27 5.75
CA MET A 134 -5.70 -10.55 5.23
C MET A 134 -6.99 -10.99 5.94
N ILE A 135 -7.09 -10.80 7.26
CA ILE A 135 -8.31 -11.11 8.02
C ILE A 135 -9.47 -10.25 7.53
N ALA A 136 -9.26 -8.95 7.35
CA ALA A 136 -10.29 -8.04 6.85
C ALA A 136 -10.75 -8.40 5.42
N ASP A 137 -9.82 -8.79 4.55
CA ASP A 137 -10.15 -9.27 3.20
C ASP A 137 -10.94 -10.57 3.25
N LEU A 138 -10.53 -11.53 4.08
CA LEU A 138 -11.20 -12.83 4.21
C LEU A 138 -12.64 -12.67 4.70
N GLU A 139 -12.87 -11.89 5.75
CA GLU A 139 -14.22 -11.63 6.28
C GLU A 139 -15.15 -10.97 5.24
N SER A 140 -14.60 -10.04 4.48
CA SER A 140 -15.34 -9.37 3.39
C SER A 140 -15.68 -10.34 2.26
N LEU A 141 -14.69 -11.18 1.87
CA LEU A 141 -14.85 -12.11 0.75
C LEU A 141 -15.80 -13.26 1.08
N GLU A 142 -15.74 -13.85 2.26
CA GLU A 142 -16.59 -14.98 2.63
C GLU A 142 -18.09 -14.60 2.53
N LYS A 143 -18.46 -13.42 3.03
CA LYS A 143 -19.83 -12.90 2.91
C LYS A 143 -20.27 -12.73 1.45
N ARG A 144 -19.38 -12.21 0.60
CA ARG A 144 -19.65 -11.97 -0.82
C ARG A 144 -19.68 -13.28 -1.61
N PHE A 145 -18.83 -14.23 -1.27
CA PHE A 145 -18.72 -15.54 -1.91
C PHE A 145 -20.01 -16.34 -1.75
N ASP A 146 -20.58 -16.40 -0.54
CA ASP A 146 -21.85 -17.08 -0.28
C ASP A 146 -23.00 -16.52 -1.14
N GLN A 147 -23.03 -15.20 -1.29
CA GLN A 147 -24.03 -14.54 -2.15
C GLN A 147 -23.80 -14.86 -3.64
N ALA A 148 -22.54 -14.79 -4.07
CA ALA A 148 -22.16 -15.11 -5.45
C ALA A 148 -22.46 -16.57 -5.80
N GLN A 149 -22.20 -17.52 -4.89
CA GLN A 149 -22.52 -18.93 -5.10
C GLN A 149 -24.02 -19.18 -5.31
N LYS A 150 -24.87 -18.50 -4.55
CA LYS A 150 -26.34 -18.63 -4.71
C LYS A 150 -26.79 -18.14 -6.10
N LYS A 151 -26.26 -17.02 -6.57
CA LYS A 151 -26.55 -16.48 -7.91
C LYS A 151 -25.97 -17.35 -9.02
N ALA A 152 -24.76 -17.88 -8.85
CA ALA A 152 -24.11 -18.76 -9.83
C ALA A 152 -24.91 -20.06 -10.04
N LYS A 153 -25.50 -20.63 -8.97
CA LYS A 153 -26.41 -21.78 -9.08
C LYS A 153 -27.67 -21.48 -9.89
N GLY A 154 -28.08 -20.21 -9.95
CA GLY A 154 -29.18 -19.72 -10.79
C GLY A 154 -28.78 -19.46 -12.26
N GLY A 155 -27.53 -19.73 -12.65
CA GLY A 155 -27.04 -19.55 -14.03
C GLY A 155 -26.55 -18.14 -14.35
N ASP A 156 -26.35 -17.26 -13.35
CA ASP A 156 -25.81 -15.92 -13.56
C ASP A 156 -24.33 -16.01 -13.98
N LYS A 157 -24.02 -15.57 -15.19
CA LYS A 157 -22.69 -15.67 -15.81
C LYS A 157 -21.63 -14.83 -15.06
N GLU A 158 -22.01 -13.65 -14.59
CA GLU A 158 -21.11 -12.80 -13.83
C GLU A 158 -20.79 -13.41 -12.46
N ALA A 159 -21.79 -13.96 -11.79
CA ALA A 159 -21.60 -14.65 -10.53
C ALA A 159 -20.72 -15.90 -10.67
N ILE A 160 -20.82 -16.64 -11.78
CA ILE A 160 -19.94 -17.78 -12.06
C ILE A 160 -18.48 -17.33 -12.16
N VAL A 161 -18.19 -16.25 -12.88
CA VAL A 161 -16.83 -15.69 -12.98
C VAL A 161 -16.34 -15.21 -11.60
N ASN A 162 -17.19 -14.51 -10.86
CA ASN A 162 -16.85 -14.03 -9.52
C ASN A 162 -16.52 -15.18 -8.56
N VAL A 163 -17.29 -16.27 -8.56
CA VAL A 163 -17.00 -17.45 -7.74
C VAL A 163 -15.67 -18.08 -8.12
N ALA A 164 -15.40 -18.22 -9.43
CA ALA A 164 -14.14 -18.78 -9.91
C ALA A 164 -12.90 -17.95 -9.52
N VAL A 165 -13.06 -16.63 -9.40
CA VAL A 165 -11.99 -15.72 -8.95
C VAL A 165 -11.86 -15.68 -7.43
N MET A 166 -12.96 -15.63 -6.69
CA MET A 166 -12.95 -15.53 -5.24
C MET A 166 -12.42 -16.79 -4.56
N GLY A 167 -12.74 -17.99 -5.08
CA GLY A 167 -12.35 -19.27 -4.47
C GLY A 167 -10.84 -19.37 -4.21
N PRO A 168 -9.98 -19.28 -5.23
CA PRO A 168 -8.53 -19.33 -5.07
C PRO A 168 -7.98 -18.23 -4.14
N VAL A 169 -8.60 -17.05 -4.13
CA VAL A 169 -8.20 -15.95 -3.24
C VAL A 169 -8.51 -16.28 -1.78
N ILE A 170 -9.69 -16.83 -1.50
CA ILE A 170 -10.08 -17.27 -0.15
C ILE A 170 -9.12 -18.36 0.34
N ASP A 171 -8.78 -19.32 -0.52
CA ASP A 171 -7.83 -20.39 -0.19
C ASP A 171 -6.45 -19.84 0.13
N ALA A 172 -5.97 -18.86 -0.64
CA ALA A 172 -4.70 -18.17 -0.37
C ALA A 172 -4.72 -17.45 0.98
N LEU A 173 -5.77 -16.67 1.26
CA LEU A 173 -5.93 -15.94 2.52
C LEU A 173 -6.00 -16.90 3.73
N LYS A 174 -6.74 -18.01 3.61
CA LYS A 174 -6.78 -19.07 4.65
C LYS A 174 -5.43 -19.76 4.86
N ALA A 175 -4.60 -19.81 3.84
CA ALA A 175 -3.24 -20.32 3.93
C ALA A 175 -2.22 -19.28 4.43
N GLY A 176 -2.67 -18.09 4.90
CA GLY A 176 -1.82 -17.01 5.37
C GLY A 176 -1.03 -16.32 4.24
N LYS A 177 -1.57 -16.31 3.03
CA LYS A 177 -0.96 -15.66 1.87
C LYS A 177 -1.83 -14.49 1.39
N PRO A 178 -1.23 -13.34 1.03
CA PRO A 178 -1.99 -12.18 0.57
C PRO A 178 -2.71 -12.45 -0.76
N ALA A 179 -3.82 -11.76 -1.00
CA ALA A 179 -4.67 -11.94 -2.18
C ALA A 179 -3.90 -11.78 -3.51
N ARG A 180 -2.85 -10.94 -3.55
CA ARG A 180 -2.00 -10.72 -4.74
C ARG A 180 -1.34 -12.00 -5.27
N VAL A 181 -1.12 -13.01 -4.42
CA VAL A 181 -0.53 -14.29 -4.84
C VAL A 181 -1.50 -15.12 -5.69
N ALA A 182 -2.81 -14.93 -5.48
CA ALA A 182 -3.87 -15.61 -6.23
C ALA A 182 -4.50 -14.72 -7.31
N ALA A 183 -3.80 -13.67 -7.75
CA ALA A 183 -4.26 -12.83 -8.83
C ALA A 183 -4.40 -13.66 -10.13
N PRO A 184 -5.52 -13.54 -10.86
CA PRO A 184 -5.70 -14.26 -12.12
C PRO A 184 -4.74 -13.76 -13.20
N ASP A 185 -4.49 -14.59 -14.20
CA ASP A 185 -3.70 -14.20 -15.37
C ASP A 185 -4.33 -12.97 -16.06
N ALA A 186 -3.49 -11.96 -16.33
CA ALA A 186 -3.89 -10.74 -17.02
C ALA A 186 -4.45 -10.99 -18.44
N ALA A 187 -4.11 -12.10 -19.06
CA ALA A 187 -4.69 -12.54 -20.35
C ALA A 187 -6.19 -12.84 -20.24
N ASN A 188 -6.67 -13.27 -19.06
CA ASN A 188 -8.09 -13.47 -18.80
C ASN A 188 -8.74 -12.15 -18.33
N LYS A 189 -9.18 -11.34 -19.29
CA LYS A 189 -9.73 -10.01 -19.04
C LYS A 189 -10.92 -9.99 -18.08
N ASP A 190 -11.81 -10.99 -18.18
CA ASP A 190 -13.01 -11.07 -17.36
C ASP A 190 -12.64 -11.39 -15.90
N ALA A 191 -11.73 -12.35 -15.68
CA ALA A 191 -11.23 -12.67 -14.35
C ALA A 191 -10.41 -11.53 -13.76
N ALA A 192 -9.55 -10.87 -14.53
CA ALA A 192 -8.77 -9.73 -14.08
C ALA A 192 -9.66 -8.54 -13.69
N LYS A 193 -10.73 -8.28 -14.48
CA LYS A 193 -11.74 -7.28 -14.15
C LYS A 193 -12.49 -7.63 -12.87
N ALA A 194 -12.97 -8.87 -12.75
CA ALA A 194 -13.66 -9.36 -11.56
C ALA A 194 -12.77 -9.24 -10.31
N TYR A 195 -11.50 -9.64 -10.40
CA TYR A 195 -10.53 -9.52 -9.32
C TYR A 195 -10.33 -8.06 -8.88
N LYS A 196 -10.15 -7.14 -9.82
CA LYS A 196 -10.01 -5.71 -9.52
C LYS A 196 -11.25 -5.14 -8.81
N MET A 197 -12.45 -5.60 -9.19
CA MET A 197 -13.72 -5.18 -8.57
C MET A 197 -13.89 -5.71 -7.13
N LEU A 198 -13.08 -6.67 -6.70
CA LEU A 198 -13.08 -7.13 -5.30
C LEU A 198 -12.53 -6.06 -4.35
N GLN A 199 -11.66 -5.17 -4.83
CA GLN A 199 -11.05 -4.09 -4.06
C GLN A 199 -10.39 -4.56 -2.76
N LEU A 200 -9.63 -5.67 -2.86
CA LEU A 200 -8.96 -6.26 -1.72
C LEU A 200 -7.76 -5.44 -1.27
N LEU A 201 -7.56 -5.36 0.03
CA LEU A 201 -6.46 -4.64 0.66
C LEU A 201 -5.12 -5.29 0.30
N THR A 202 -5.06 -6.62 0.43
CA THR A 202 -3.85 -7.41 0.17
C THR A 202 -3.62 -7.72 -1.32
N ALA A 203 -4.50 -7.24 -2.23
CA ALA A 203 -4.28 -7.25 -3.67
C ALA A 203 -3.41 -6.08 -4.14
N LYS A 204 -3.30 -5.02 -3.34
CA LYS A 204 -2.54 -3.82 -3.68
C LYS A 204 -1.03 -4.10 -3.67
N PRO A 205 -0.26 -3.41 -4.54
CA PRO A 205 1.20 -3.44 -4.46
C PRO A 205 1.67 -2.83 -3.14
N VAL A 206 2.73 -3.41 -2.57
CA VAL A 206 3.35 -2.96 -1.31
C VAL A 206 4.80 -2.64 -1.55
N LEU A 207 5.24 -1.45 -1.11
CA LEU A 207 6.62 -1.05 -1.00
C LEU A 207 7.00 -1.03 0.49
N TYR A 208 7.97 -1.84 0.87
CA TYR A 208 8.52 -1.80 2.22
C TYR A 208 9.61 -0.74 2.33
N VAL A 209 9.48 0.14 3.33
CA VAL A 209 10.44 1.19 3.66
C VAL A 209 11.00 0.91 5.04
N CYS A 210 12.27 0.51 5.10
CA CYS A 210 12.97 0.25 6.33
C CYS A 210 13.53 1.58 6.88
N ASN A 211 12.99 2.04 8.01
CA ASN A 211 13.50 3.20 8.71
C ASN A 211 14.67 2.76 9.59
N VAL A 212 15.88 3.23 9.25
CA VAL A 212 17.16 2.85 9.86
C VAL A 212 17.83 4.09 10.49
N ASP A 213 18.81 3.88 11.36
CA ASP A 213 19.70 4.94 11.82
C ASP A 213 20.63 5.45 10.68
N GLU A 214 21.26 6.62 10.89
CA GLU A 214 22.11 7.24 9.87
C GLU A 214 23.32 6.39 9.52
N ASP A 215 23.92 5.70 10.49
CA ASP A 215 25.10 4.86 10.26
C ASP A 215 24.76 3.63 9.42
N SER A 216 23.61 3.02 9.70
CA SER A 216 23.08 1.89 8.92
C SER A 216 22.63 2.29 7.52
N ALA A 217 22.10 3.51 7.34
CA ALA A 217 21.70 4.03 6.03
C ALA A 217 22.90 4.18 5.09
N ALA A 218 24.07 4.62 5.62
CA ALA A 218 25.27 4.77 4.82
C ALA A 218 25.86 3.44 4.33
N SER A 219 25.70 2.37 5.11
CA SER A 219 26.24 1.03 4.77
C SER A 219 25.30 0.17 3.94
N GLY A 220 24.01 0.42 3.97
CA GLY A 220 22.98 -0.25 3.15
C GLY A 220 22.83 -1.77 3.36
N LEU A 221 23.54 -2.34 4.31
CA LEU A 221 23.97 -3.74 4.27
C LEU A 221 23.04 -4.75 4.94
N SER A 222 22.26 -4.33 5.91
CA SER A 222 21.60 -5.33 6.78
C SER A 222 20.20 -5.72 6.31
N LEU A 223 19.53 -4.87 5.56
CA LEU A 223 18.09 -4.94 5.35
C LEU A 223 17.66 -5.54 4.02
N ILE A 224 18.59 -5.68 3.06
CA ILE A 224 18.34 -6.33 1.77
C ILE A 224 17.92 -7.79 1.95
N HIS A 225 18.45 -8.46 2.96
CA HIS A 225 18.11 -9.86 3.28
C HIS A 225 16.73 -10.02 3.94
N ILE A 226 16.17 -8.97 4.52
CA ILE A 226 14.85 -8.99 5.17
C ILE A 226 13.73 -8.87 4.12
N SER A 227 13.99 -8.19 3.01
CA SER A 227 12.98 -7.95 1.96
C SER A 227 12.93 -9.01 0.86
N GLU A 228 13.79 -10.01 0.88
CA GLU A 228 13.88 -11.03 -0.18
C GLU A 228 12.79 -12.14 -0.19
N PRO A 229 11.97 -12.41 0.81
CA PRO A 229 10.90 -13.40 0.68
C PRO A 229 9.80 -13.03 -0.32
N THR A 230 9.71 -11.78 -0.72
CA THR A 230 8.65 -11.28 -1.62
C THR A 230 9.18 -10.91 -3.00
N ARG A 231 10.17 -11.63 -3.47
CA ARG A 231 10.75 -11.47 -4.79
C ARG A 231 9.70 -11.69 -5.87
N HIS A 232 9.35 -10.65 -6.57
CA HIS A 232 9.15 -10.49 -8.01
C HIS A 232 8.34 -9.23 -8.32
N LEU A 233 8.92 -8.07 -8.06
CA LEU A 233 8.65 -6.93 -8.91
C LEU A 233 9.93 -6.60 -9.68
N ARG A 234 10.14 -7.27 -10.82
CA ARG A 234 10.98 -6.71 -11.88
C ARG A 234 10.25 -5.47 -12.37
N ILE A 235 10.70 -4.31 -11.94
CA ILE A 235 10.46 -3.07 -12.68
C ILE A 235 11.38 -3.16 -13.89
N SER A 236 10.84 -3.62 -15.01
CA SER A 236 11.50 -3.42 -16.30
C SER A 236 11.24 -1.97 -16.68
N TYR A 237 12.36 -1.23 -16.85
CA TYR A 237 12.38 0.11 -17.41
C TYR A 237 11.98 0.09 -18.89
#